data_59e45d6a7097c434ec19870f8059db19
#
_entry.id   59e45d6a7097c434ec19870f8059db19
#
_cell.length_a   1.000
_cell.length_b   1.000
_cell.length_c   1.000
_cell.angle_alpha   90.00
_cell.angle_beta   90.00
_cell.angle_gamma   90.00
#
_symmetry.space_group_name_H-M   'P 1'
#
loop_
_entity.id
_entity.type
_entity.pdbx_description
1 polymer ?
#
loop_
_entity_poly.entity_id
_entity_poly.type
_entity_poly.pdbx_seq_one_letter_code
_entity_poly.pdbx_strand_id
1 'polypeptide(L)'
;MRAVEWWEFKLSPTLAIAYATAFLSRIPISSLWPQLLVMLAALALCAAYASVINDLTDFNDDQASGKVNHLVGKSRSFIIAALIGCLLLGIAVAVYWRGEILLVSLYLASWISFTLYSLPPFRLKTRGVSGLLACASGEHLFPSLLAVTMVSWRVGAFDTIWFTSVATWSLSYGLRSILWHQLSDLPNDEKTDLGTFARRHKTTWLHRFGNFIIFPTEAASFCLMLWRAGSPLAVALLCFYALFEALRKRLWGVNLVVVVPKAGYHILMQEYYQLFFPLALLLSSSSRYPSDALLIAAHLFLFPRRALQALKDLKVFVYALKVIMTRMRGRRLSAPKKL
;
A
#
# COMPACT_ATOMS: atom_id res chain seq x y z
N MET A 1 -14.51 -1.93 -12.11
CA MET A 1 -13.53 -1.16 -11.30
C MET A 1 -12.39 -2.09 -10.90
N ARG A 2 -11.16 -1.62 -10.95
CA ARG A 2 -9.95 -2.36 -10.53
C ARG A 2 -9.79 -2.45 -9.00
N ALA A 3 -10.87 -2.48 -8.23
CA ALA A 3 -10.82 -2.47 -6.76
C ALA A 3 -9.95 -3.58 -6.16
N VAL A 4 -9.93 -4.75 -6.80
CA VAL A 4 -9.11 -5.90 -6.41
C VAL A 4 -7.61 -5.57 -6.41
N GLU A 5 -7.17 -4.66 -7.28
CA GLU A 5 -5.77 -4.33 -7.51
C GLU A 5 -5.23 -3.30 -6.51
N TRP A 6 -6.09 -2.43 -5.96
CA TRP A 6 -5.64 -1.32 -5.13
C TRP A 6 -6.18 -1.33 -3.69
N TRP A 7 -7.28 -2.06 -3.39
CA TRP A 7 -7.96 -2.02 -2.10
C TRP A 7 -7.02 -2.33 -0.93
N GLU A 8 -6.45 -3.51 -0.90
CA GLU A 8 -5.54 -3.90 0.21
C GLU A 8 -4.16 -3.25 0.10
N PHE A 9 -3.68 -3.04 -1.15
CA PHE A 9 -2.34 -2.50 -1.38
C PHE A 9 -2.17 -1.05 -0.91
N LYS A 10 -3.22 -0.23 -1.01
CA LYS A 10 -3.17 1.21 -0.76
C LYS A 10 -3.91 1.60 0.51
N LEU A 11 -5.11 1.08 0.73
CA LEU A 11 -5.93 1.50 1.85
C LEU A 11 -5.48 0.93 3.19
N SER A 12 -5.02 -0.34 3.25
CA SER A 12 -4.54 -0.92 4.51
C SER A 12 -3.33 -0.17 5.09
N PRO A 13 -2.26 0.12 4.31
CA PRO A 13 -1.15 0.95 4.82
C PRO A 13 -1.57 2.37 5.21
N THR A 14 -2.50 2.99 4.45
CA THR A 14 -3.00 4.33 4.78
C THR A 14 -3.77 4.35 6.09
N LEU A 15 -4.62 3.35 6.34
CA LEU A 15 -5.28 3.17 7.64
C LEU A 15 -4.29 2.92 8.76
N ALA A 16 -3.22 2.13 8.51
CA ALA A 16 -2.17 1.92 9.50
C ALA A 16 -1.50 3.23 9.92
N ILE A 17 -1.36 4.21 9.01
CA ILE A 17 -0.86 5.55 9.36
C ILE A 17 -1.85 6.29 10.27
N ALA A 18 -3.16 6.21 10.01
CA ALA A 18 -4.16 6.78 10.92
C ALA A 18 -4.09 6.14 12.30
N TYR A 19 -3.99 4.80 12.36
CA TYR A 19 -3.85 4.06 13.62
C TYR A 19 -2.56 4.45 14.37
N ALA A 20 -1.44 4.56 13.66
CA ALA A 20 -0.17 4.95 14.24
C ALA A 20 -0.21 6.38 14.78
N THR A 21 -0.86 7.31 14.07
CA THR A 21 -1.04 8.69 14.52
C THR A 21 -1.92 8.77 15.77
N ALA A 22 -3.02 8.02 15.82
CA ALA A 22 -3.88 7.94 16.99
C ALA A 22 -3.14 7.30 18.19
N PHE A 23 -2.37 6.24 17.93
CA PHE A 23 -1.57 5.56 18.96
C PHE A 23 -0.48 6.49 19.54
N LEU A 24 0.21 7.25 18.69
CA LEU A 24 1.18 8.29 19.07
C LEU A 24 0.51 9.39 19.90
N SER A 25 -0.69 9.79 19.53
CA SER A 25 -1.50 10.80 20.23
C SER A 25 -2.16 10.28 21.51
N ARG A 26 -2.01 8.99 21.82
CA ARG A 26 -2.58 8.31 23.01
C ARG A 26 -4.11 8.45 23.11
N ILE A 27 -4.81 8.36 21.99
CA ILE A 27 -6.28 8.33 21.94
C ILE A 27 -6.78 6.96 21.48
N PRO A 28 -7.99 6.54 21.90
CA PRO A 28 -8.63 5.33 21.37
C PRO A 28 -8.82 5.47 19.86
N ILE A 29 -8.35 4.48 19.07
CA ILE A 29 -8.53 4.48 17.62
C ILE A 29 -10.03 4.38 17.30
N SER A 30 -10.78 3.65 18.10
CA SER A 30 -12.24 3.53 18.00
C SER A 30 -12.98 4.87 18.14
N SER A 31 -12.40 5.87 18.80
CA SER A 31 -13.01 7.20 18.86
C SER A 31 -13.02 7.94 17.52
N LEU A 32 -12.24 7.45 16.55
CA LEU A 32 -12.10 8.01 15.20
C LEU A 32 -12.94 7.28 14.15
N TRP A 33 -13.81 6.31 14.55
CA TRP A 33 -14.52 5.49 13.57
C TRP A 33 -15.28 6.26 12.49
N PRO A 34 -15.96 7.41 12.79
CA PRO A 34 -16.66 8.15 11.74
C PRO A 34 -15.69 8.77 10.74
N GLN A 35 -14.58 9.35 11.25
CA GLN A 35 -13.53 9.98 10.42
C GLN A 35 -12.82 8.93 9.56
N LEU A 36 -12.54 7.74 10.09
CA LEU A 36 -11.95 6.64 9.35
C LEU A 36 -12.86 6.16 8.22
N LEU A 37 -14.17 6.07 8.45
CA LEU A 37 -15.14 5.71 7.40
C LEU A 37 -15.24 6.78 6.32
N VAL A 38 -15.32 8.06 6.68
CA VAL A 38 -15.31 9.17 5.70
C VAL A 38 -14.02 9.17 4.90
N MET A 39 -12.87 8.97 5.54
CA MET A 39 -11.57 8.88 4.86
C MET A 39 -11.54 7.70 3.88
N LEU A 40 -11.98 6.52 4.30
CA LEU A 40 -12.05 5.35 3.41
C LEU A 40 -12.96 5.61 2.21
N ALA A 41 -14.14 6.19 2.43
CA ALA A 41 -15.07 6.55 1.35
C ALA A 41 -14.44 7.58 0.39
N ALA A 42 -13.78 8.62 0.94
CA ALA A 42 -13.09 9.65 0.17
C ALA A 42 -11.98 9.07 -0.72
N LEU A 43 -11.14 8.18 -0.17
CA LEU A 43 -10.07 7.53 -0.91
C LEU A 43 -10.60 6.53 -1.93
N ALA A 44 -11.68 5.80 -1.61
CA ALA A 44 -12.34 4.90 -2.56
C ALA A 44 -12.95 5.66 -3.75
N LEU A 45 -13.57 6.82 -3.50
CA LEU A 45 -14.08 7.71 -4.55
C LEU A 45 -12.96 8.23 -5.45
N CYS A 46 -11.87 8.70 -4.86
CA CYS A 46 -10.69 9.16 -5.59
C CYS A 46 -10.09 8.04 -6.46
N ALA A 47 -9.97 6.83 -5.92
CA ALA A 47 -9.48 5.67 -6.66
C ALA A 47 -10.45 5.20 -7.76
N ALA A 48 -11.76 5.30 -7.54
CA ALA A 48 -12.78 5.02 -8.56
C ALA A 48 -12.67 6.02 -9.71
N TYR A 49 -12.58 7.31 -9.41
CA TYR A 49 -12.34 8.38 -10.40
C TYR A 49 -11.05 8.11 -11.18
N ALA A 50 -9.93 7.89 -10.48
CA ALA A 50 -8.64 7.59 -11.11
C ALA A 50 -8.71 6.37 -12.04
N SER A 51 -9.42 5.32 -11.65
CA SER A 51 -9.61 4.12 -12.48
C SER A 51 -10.40 4.43 -13.75
N VAL A 52 -11.50 5.21 -13.65
CA VAL A 52 -12.34 5.54 -14.80
C VAL A 52 -11.60 6.45 -15.78
N ILE A 53 -10.91 7.51 -15.30
CA ILE A 53 -10.16 8.39 -16.19
C ILE A 53 -8.98 7.69 -16.85
N ASN A 54 -8.31 6.78 -16.15
CA ASN A 54 -7.23 5.99 -16.72
C ASN A 54 -7.74 5.04 -17.80
N ASP A 55 -8.79 4.27 -17.53
CA ASP A 55 -9.40 3.36 -18.50
C ASP A 55 -9.94 4.13 -19.73
N LEU A 56 -10.46 5.36 -19.54
CA LEU A 56 -10.94 6.21 -20.61
C LEU A 56 -9.80 6.71 -21.51
N THR A 57 -8.71 7.17 -20.92
CA THR A 57 -7.57 7.74 -21.66
C THR A 57 -6.68 6.67 -22.28
N ASP A 58 -6.72 5.45 -21.77
CA ASP A 58 -5.93 4.31 -22.26
C ASP A 58 -6.71 3.37 -23.16
N PHE A 59 -7.96 3.70 -23.47
CA PHE A 59 -8.87 2.80 -24.18
C PHE A 59 -8.26 2.19 -25.46
N ASN A 60 -7.66 3.02 -26.31
CA ASN A 60 -7.03 2.58 -27.55
C ASN A 60 -5.72 1.79 -27.29
N ASP A 61 -4.91 2.26 -26.35
CA ASP A 61 -3.63 1.62 -26.00
C ASP A 61 -3.86 0.24 -25.37
N ASP A 62 -4.87 0.12 -24.48
CA ASP A 62 -5.26 -1.15 -23.88
C ASP A 62 -5.75 -2.16 -24.92
N GLN A 63 -6.58 -1.72 -25.88
CA GLN A 63 -7.02 -2.58 -26.99
C GLN A 63 -5.85 -3.03 -27.87
N ALA A 64 -4.93 -2.14 -28.21
CA ALA A 64 -3.76 -2.44 -29.04
C ALA A 64 -2.80 -3.42 -28.35
N SER A 65 -2.66 -3.33 -27.02
CA SER A 65 -1.80 -4.22 -26.22
C SER A 65 -2.46 -5.53 -25.79
N GLY A 66 -3.79 -5.66 -25.96
CA GLY A 66 -4.58 -6.80 -25.48
C GLY A 66 -4.86 -6.78 -23.98
N LYS A 67 -4.71 -5.62 -23.33
CA LYS A 67 -5.09 -5.42 -21.92
C LYS A 67 -6.61 -5.34 -21.74
N VAL A 68 -7.08 -5.79 -20.58
CA VAL A 68 -8.49 -5.66 -20.20
C VAL A 68 -8.78 -4.21 -19.81
N ASN A 69 -9.61 -3.53 -20.62
CA ASN A 69 -10.16 -2.23 -20.28
C ASN A 69 -11.60 -2.39 -19.78
N HIS A 70 -11.90 -1.89 -18.59
CA HIS A 70 -13.19 -2.12 -17.92
C HIS A 70 -14.33 -1.26 -18.48
N LEU A 71 -14.04 -0.33 -19.40
CA LEU A 71 -15.04 0.48 -20.09
C LEU A 71 -15.54 -0.17 -21.39
N VAL A 72 -14.94 -1.26 -21.83
CA VAL A 72 -15.42 -2.03 -23.00
C VAL A 72 -16.88 -2.44 -22.77
N GLY A 73 -17.74 -2.16 -23.75
CA GLY A 73 -19.17 -2.44 -23.69
C GLY A 73 -20.01 -1.54 -22.78
N LYS A 74 -19.41 -0.49 -22.17
CA LYS A 74 -20.17 0.50 -21.40
C LYS A 74 -20.64 1.66 -22.29
N SER A 75 -21.86 2.15 -22.04
CA SER A 75 -22.38 3.32 -22.75
C SER A 75 -21.64 4.60 -22.33
N ARG A 76 -21.57 5.57 -23.25
CA ARG A 76 -21.01 6.89 -22.93
C ARG A 76 -21.74 7.57 -21.77
N SER A 77 -23.07 7.45 -21.73
CA SER A 77 -23.89 8.01 -20.63
C SER A 77 -23.52 7.42 -19.28
N PHE A 78 -23.24 6.11 -19.22
CA PHE A 78 -22.78 5.45 -17.98
C PHE A 78 -21.42 6.00 -17.52
N ILE A 79 -20.46 6.15 -18.43
CA ILE A 79 -19.11 6.66 -18.12
C ILE A 79 -19.20 8.10 -17.60
N ILE A 80 -19.98 8.95 -18.29
CA ILE A 80 -20.18 10.35 -17.87
C ILE A 80 -20.87 10.41 -16.50
N ALA A 81 -21.93 9.62 -16.30
CA ALA A 81 -22.64 9.58 -15.02
C ALA A 81 -21.73 9.11 -13.87
N ALA A 82 -20.86 8.11 -14.11
CA ALA A 82 -19.89 7.65 -13.13
C ALA A 82 -18.87 8.74 -12.77
N LEU A 83 -18.33 9.46 -13.77
CA LEU A 83 -17.41 10.57 -13.53
C LEU A 83 -18.06 11.72 -12.77
N ILE A 84 -19.26 12.16 -13.19
CA ILE A 84 -20.02 13.22 -12.51
C ILE A 84 -20.34 12.78 -11.07
N GLY A 85 -20.79 11.55 -10.87
CA GLY A 85 -21.07 11.01 -9.54
C GLY A 85 -19.83 11.04 -8.63
N CYS A 86 -18.68 10.59 -9.13
CA CYS A 86 -17.43 10.67 -8.38
C CYS A 86 -17.07 12.12 -8.03
N LEU A 87 -17.19 13.06 -8.99
CA LEU A 87 -16.87 14.47 -8.76
C LEU A 87 -17.81 15.13 -7.75
N LEU A 88 -19.11 14.93 -7.87
CA LEU A 88 -20.09 15.50 -6.92
C LEU A 88 -19.89 14.98 -5.52
N LEU A 89 -19.71 13.67 -5.36
CA LEU A 89 -19.40 13.07 -4.05
C LEU A 89 -18.03 13.51 -3.52
N GLY A 90 -17.04 13.65 -4.40
CA GLY A 90 -15.72 14.19 -4.05
C GLY A 90 -15.80 15.64 -3.55
N ILE A 91 -16.59 16.50 -4.21
CA ILE A 91 -16.85 17.87 -3.75
C ILE A 91 -17.58 17.86 -2.39
N ALA A 92 -18.56 16.99 -2.20
CA ALA A 92 -19.28 16.88 -0.94
C ALA A 92 -18.32 16.54 0.22
N VAL A 93 -17.35 15.63 0.01
CA VAL A 93 -16.31 15.31 0.99
C VAL A 93 -15.40 16.52 1.26
N ALA A 94 -14.98 17.26 0.21
CA ALA A 94 -14.16 18.46 0.38
C ALA A 94 -14.91 19.54 1.18
N VAL A 95 -16.22 19.72 0.92
CA VAL A 95 -17.07 20.64 1.68
C VAL A 95 -17.24 20.18 3.15
N TYR A 96 -17.39 18.86 3.37
CA TYR A 96 -17.43 18.31 4.74
C TYR A 96 -16.15 18.65 5.54
N TRP A 97 -14.98 18.63 4.89
CA TRP A 97 -13.70 18.95 5.51
C TRP A 97 -13.29 20.43 5.43
N ARG A 98 -14.16 21.33 4.96
CA ARG A 98 -13.85 22.76 4.72
C ARG A 98 -13.25 23.52 5.92
N GLY A 99 -13.47 23.02 7.14
CA GLY A 99 -12.92 23.61 8.37
C GLY A 99 -11.42 23.38 8.55
N GLU A 100 -10.80 22.48 7.74
CA GLU A 100 -9.37 22.17 7.83
C GLU A 100 -8.73 22.26 6.43
N ILE A 101 -8.09 23.40 6.17
CA ILE A 101 -7.55 23.71 4.83
C ILE A 101 -6.48 22.71 4.38
N LEU A 102 -5.62 22.21 5.28
CA LEU A 102 -4.58 21.25 4.95
C LEU A 102 -5.19 19.90 4.53
N LEU A 103 -6.23 19.46 5.23
CA LEU A 103 -6.94 18.20 4.91
C LEU A 103 -7.58 18.27 3.53
N VAL A 104 -8.29 19.38 3.24
CA VAL A 104 -8.90 19.60 1.91
C VAL A 104 -7.82 19.68 0.84
N SER A 105 -6.73 20.40 1.09
CA SER A 105 -5.63 20.55 0.12
C SER A 105 -4.98 19.22 -0.24
N LEU A 106 -4.72 18.34 0.76
CA LEU A 106 -4.16 17.00 0.53
C LEU A 106 -5.12 16.11 -0.24
N TYR A 107 -6.42 16.19 0.08
CA TYR A 107 -7.44 15.45 -0.64
C TYR A 107 -7.52 15.89 -2.12
N LEU A 108 -7.61 17.18 -2.39
CA LEU A 108 -7.64 17.72 -3.75
C LEU A 108 -6.34 17.45 -4.50
N ALA A 109 -5.18 17.49 -3.82
CA ALA A 109 -3.90 17.16 -4.42
C ALA A 109 -3.86 15.72 -4.96
N SER A 110 -4.51 14.74 -4.28
CA SER A 110 -4.67 13.37 -4.82
C SER A 110 -5.46 13.37 -6.12
N TRP A 111 -6.60 14.06 -6.18
CA TRP A 111 -7.44 14.16 -7.39
C TRP A 111 -6.70 14.83 -8.53
N ILE A 112 -6.04 15.95 -8.26
CA ILE A 112 -5.25 16.69 -9.25
C ILE A 112 -4.12 15.80 -9.80
N SER A 113 -3.41 15.07 -8.92
CA SER A 113 -2.34 14.17 -9.34
C SER A 113 -2.81 13.11 -10.33
N PHE A 114 -3.94 12.46 -10.09
CA PHE A 114 -4.50 11.46 -11.00
C PHE A 114 -5.02 12.08 -12.29
N THR A 115 -5.63 13.27 -12.20
CA THR A 115 -6.08 14.03 -13.37
C THR A 115 -4.91 14.37 -14.29
N LEU A 116 -3.85 14.96 -13.74
CA LEU A 116 -2.64 15.32 -14.48
C LEU A 116 -1.89 14.07 -14.99
N TYR A 117 -1.91 12.97 -14.24
CA TYR A 117 -1.29 11.71 -14.64
C TYR A 117 -1.93 11.14 -15.91
N SER A 118 -3.26 11.16 -16.02
CA SER A 118 -4.01 10.48 -17.08
C SER A 118 -4.44 11.39 -18.22
N LEU A 119 -4.93 12.61 -17.93
CA LEU A 119 -5.62 13.45 -18.93
C LEU A 119 -4.69 14.30 -19.80
N PRO A 120 -4.94 14.37 -21.13
CA PRO A 120 -4.35 15.40 -22.00
C PRO A 120 -4.77 16.82 -21.54
N PRO A 121 -3.95 17.87 -21.79
CA PRO A 121 -2.67 17.84 -22.50
C PRO A 121 -1.48 17.41 -21.63
N PHE A 122 -1.66 17.22 -20.33
CA PHE A 122 -0.56 16.90 -19.40
C PHE A 122 -0.11 15.44 -19.56
N ARG A 123 -1.01 14.47 -19.39
CA ARG A 123 -0.76 13.02 -19.48
C ARG A 123 0.61 12.63 -18.94
N LEU A 124 0.90 13.00 -17.66
CA LEU A 124 2.22 12.93 -17.05
C LEU A 124 2.81 11.51 -17.06
N LYS A 125 2.00 10.47 -17.14
CA LYS A 125 2.46 9.08 -17.24
C LYS A 125 3.44 8.83 -18.39
N THR A 126 3.35 9.64 -19.47
CA THR A 126 4.26 9.57 -20.60
C THR A 126 5.47 10.51 -20.48
N ARG A 127 5.58 11.27 -19.39
CA ARG A 127 6.59 12.32 -19.20
C ARG A 127 7.69 11.93 -18.17
N GLY A 128 8.01 10.65 -18.07
CA GLY A 128 9.13 10.17 -17.26
C GLY A 128 8.95 10.46 -15.76
N VAL A 129 9.86 11.26 -15.17
CA VAL A 129 9.90 11.57 -13.73
C VAL A 129 8.60 12.20 -13.23
N SER A 130 8.00 13.11 -14.00
CA SER A 130 6.76 13.77 -13.61
C SER A 130 5.60 12.78 -13.42
N GLY A 131 5.52 11.77 -14.30
CA GLY A 131 4.53 10.69 -14.16
C GLY A 131 4.79 9.83 -12.93
N LEU A 132 6.07 9.50 -12.67
CA LEU A 132 6.46 8.73 -11.49
C LEU A 132 6.04 9.46 -10.20
N LEU A 133 6.36 10.77 -10.10
CA LEU A 133 6.02 11.58 -8.93
C LEU A 133 4.51 11.77 -8.78
N ALA A 134 3.79 12.06 -9.87
CA ALA A 134 2.33 12.26 -9.81
C ALA A 134 1.62 11.00 -9.31
N CYS A 135 2.00 9.82 -9.82
CA CYS A 135 1.42 8.56 -9.38
C CYS A 135 1.76 8.25 -7.92
N ALA A 136 3.05 8.31 -7.54
CA ALA A 136 3.48 8.05 -6.16
C ALA A 136 2.82 8.99 -5.16
N SER A 137 2.67 10.27 -5.52
CA SER A 137 2.04 11.27 -4.65
C SER A 137 0.54 11.05 -4.52
N GLY A 138 -0.17 10.83 -5.63
CA GLY A 138 -1.62 10.61 -5.63
C GLY A 138 -2.02 9.32 -4.91
N GLU A 139 -1.22 8.25 -5.07
CA GLU A 139 -1.54 6.95 -4.52
C GLU A 139 -1.12 6.75 -3.04
N HIS A 140 -0.03 7.36 -2.62
CA HIS A 140 0.55 7.07 -1.31
C HIS A 140 0.84 8.31 -0.46
N LEU A 141 1.52 9.34 -1.02
CA LEU A 141 1.93 10.50 -0.26
C LEU A 141 0.72 11.26 0.30
N PHE A 142 -0.13 11.78 -0.55
CA PHE A 142 -1.26 12.60 -0.13
C PHE A 142 -2.28 11.81 0.72
N PRO A 143 -2.67 10.56 0.38
CA PRO A 143 -3.51 9.74 1.26
C PRO A 143 -2.91 9.50 2.65
N SER A 144 -1.61 9.25 2.76
CA SER A 144 -0.96 9.03 4.06
C SER A 144 -0.89 10.32 4.88
N LEU A 145 -0.60 11.45 4.25
CA LEU A 145 -0.60 12.75 4.93
C LEU A 145 -2.00 13.21 5.32
N LEU A 146 -3.01 12.88 4.49
CA LEU A 146 -4.43 13.08 4.81
C LEU A 146 -4.78 12.32 6.10
N ALA A 147 -4.35 11.06 6.23
CA ALA A 147 -4.58 10.26 7.43
C ALA A 147 -3.92 10.88 8.68
N VAL A 148 -2.67 11.37 8.58
CA VAL A 148 -2.01 12.09 9.68
C VAL A 148 -2.79 13.35 10.03
N THR A 149 -3.10 14.19 9.04
CA THR A 149 -3.78 15.48 9.25
C THR A 149 -5.16 15.30 9.87
N MET A 150 -5.93 14.31 9.41
CA MET A 150 -7.27 14.01 9.94
C MET A 150 -7.21 13.68 11.44
N VAL A 151 -6.26 12.86 11.86
CA VAL A 151 -6.11 12.51 13.30
C VAL A 151 -5.57 13.72 14.08
N SER A 152 -4.54 14.40 13.57
CA SER A 152 -3.94 15.57 14.21
C SER A 152 -4.96 16.70 14.42
N TRP A 153 -5.81 16.95 13.43
CA TRP A 153 -6.90 17.92 13.54
C TRP A 153 -7.89 17.53 14.66
N ARG A 154 -8.27 16.27 14.73
CA ARG A 154 -9.20 15.79 15.77
C ARG A 154 -8.62 15.91 17.19
N VAL A 155 -7.29 15.75 17.32
CA VAL A 155 -6.56 15.82 18.60
C VAL A 155 -6.19 17.27 18.95
N GLY A 156 -6.13 18.18 17.97
CA GLY A 156 -5.64 19.54 18.15
C GLY A 156 -4.11 19.62 18.32
N ALA A 157 -3.35 18.60 17.93
CA ALA A 157 -1.89 18.55 18.04
C ALA A 157 -1.26 18.07 16.72
N PHE A 158 -0.18 18.73 16.31
CA PHE A 158 0.53 18.41 15.07
C PHE A 158 2.01 18.11 15.36
N ASP A 159 2.47 16.93 14.99
CA ASP A 159 3.86 16.50 15.11
C ASP A 159 4.55 16.59 13.74
N THR A 160 5.40 17.60 13.57
CA THR A 160 6.12 17.85 12.30
C THR A 160 7.09 16.72 11.96
N ILE A 161 7.76 16.12 12.96
CA ILE A 161 8.70 15.01 12.73
C ILE A 161 7.92 13.78 12.24
N TRP A 162 6.78 13.50 12.84
CA TRP A 162 5.89 12.43 12.41
C TRP A 162 5.40 12.66 10.99
N PHE A 163 4.87 13.84 10.70
CA PHE A 163 4.36 14.22 9.38
C PHE A 163 5.42 14.09 8.29
N THR A 164 6.62 14.62 8.51
CA THR A 164 7.73 14.54 7.54
C THR A 164 8.24 13.12 7.36
N SER A 165 8.30 12.31 8.43
CA SER A 165 8.68 10.90 8.36
C SER A 165 7.67 10.10 7.53
N VAL A 166 6.36 10.31 7.75
CA VAL A 166 5.29 9.70 6.96
C VAL A 166 5.36 10.18 5.51
N ALA A 167 5.61 11.47 5.25
CA ALA A 167 5.77 12.01 3.90
C ALA A 167 6.90 11.31 3.13
N THR A 168 8.07 11.20 3.76
CA THR A 168 9.25 10.57 3.15
C THR A 168 9.03 9.09 2.91
N TRP A 169 8.49 8.36 3.90
CA TRP A 169 8.16 6.96 3.77
C TRP A 169 7.15 6.71 2.67
N SER A 170 6.02 7.41 2.69
CA SER A 170 4.92 7.16 1.75
C SER A 170 5.28 7.55 0.32
N LEU A 171 6.07 8.62 0.12
CA LEU A 171 6.58 8.96 -1.21
C LEU A 171 7.55 7.88 -1.73
N SER A 172 8.48 7.42 -0.89
CA SER A 172 9.45 6.38 -1.28
C SER A 172 8.75 5.05 -1.57
N TYR A 173 7.79 4.65 -0.73
CA TYR A 173 6.97 3.47 -0.96
C TYR A 173 6.15 3.60 -2.26
N GLY A 174 5.56 4.76 -2.52
CA GLY A 174 4.85 5.06 -3.77
C GLY A 174 5.75 4.99 -5.00
N LEU A 175 6.95 5.60 -4.95
CA LEU A 175 7.94 5.52 -6.03
C LEU A 175 8.35 4.07 -6.32
N ARG A 176 8.56 3.28 -5.29
CA ARG A 176 8.88 1.85 -5.43
C ARG A 176 7.73 1.07 -6.06
N SER A 177 6.50 1.35 -5.63
CA SER A 177 5.28 0.70 -6.14
C SER A 177 5.06 0.99 -7.62
N ILE A 178 5.15 2.27 -8.04
CA ILE A 178 4.95 2.63 -9.45
C ILE A 178 6.08 2.12 -10.35
N LEU A 179 7.33 2.12 -9.88
CA LEU A 179 8.45 1.53 -10.62
C LEU A 179 8.26 0.04 -10.86
N TRP A 180 7.85 -0.70 -9.82
CA TRP A 180 7.53 -2.11 -9.94
C TRP A 180 6.43 -2.35 -10.96
N HIS A 181 5.37 -1.52 -10.93
CA HIS A 181 4.24 -1.61 -11.85
C HIS A 181 4.68 -1.34 -13.30
N GLN A 182 5.43 -0.26 -13.55
CA GLN A 182 5.94 0.06 -14.88
C GLN A 182 6.91 -1.01 -15.41
N LEU A 183 7.72 -1.62 -14.56
CA LEU A 183 8.61 -2.71 -14.96
C LEU A 183 7.84 -4.01 -15.26
N SER A 184 6.73 -4.25 -14.58
CA SER A 184 5.84 -5.38 -14.88
C SER A 184 5.11 -5.19 -16.20
N ASP A 185 4.78 -3.95 -16.55
CA ASP A 185 4.06 -3.57 -17.76
C ASP A 185 4.95 -3.29 -18.96
N LEU A 186 6.27 -3.32 -18.80
CA LEU A 186 7.24 -2.96 -19.85
C LEU A 186 6.96 -3.62 -21.22
N PRO A 187 6.62 -4.93 -21.31
CA PRO A 187 6.30 -5.58 -22.59
C PRO A 187 5.06 -4.99 -23.28
N ASN A 188 4.12 -4.44 -22.52
CA ASN A 188 2.92 -3.80 -23.07
C ASN A 188 3.19 -2.36 -23.47
N ASP A 189 3.96 -1.62 -22.65
CA ASP A 189 4.38 -0.25 -22.94
C ASP A 189 5.25 -0.19 -24.22
N GLU A 190 6.03 -1.22 -24.50
CA GLU A 190 6.81 -1.35 -25.74
C GLU A 190 5.90 -1.49 -26.97
N LYS A 191 4.80 -2.27 -26.88
CA LYS A 191 3.84 -2.48 -27.97
C LYS A 191 3.08 -1.21 -28.36
N THR A 192 2.78 -0.34 -27.36
CA THR A 192 1.99 0.88 -27.56
C THR A 192 2.84 2.13 -27.66
N ASP A 193 4.16 2.00 -27.70
CA ASP A 193 5.12 3.11 -27.72
C ASP A 193 4.94 4.10 -26.56
N LEU A 194 4.45 3.62 -25.41
CA LEU A 194 4.20 4.45 -24.24
C LEU A 194 5.51 4.84 -23.55
N GLY A 195 5.84 6.13 -23.54
CA GLY A 195 7.10 6.68 -23.02
C GLY A 195 7.17 6.74 -21.49
N THR A 196 6.91 5.65 -20.76
CA THR A 196 7.00 5.58 -19.30
C THR A 196 8.42 5.76 -18.79
N PHE A 197 8.59 6.04 -17.49
CA PHE A 197 9.91 6.22 -16.89
C PHE A 197 10.75 4.93 -16.98
N ALA A 198 10.13 3.78 -16.72
CA ALA A 198 10.82 2.50 -16.78
C ALA A 198 11.33 2.16 -18.19
N ARG A 199 10.58 2.52 -19.23
CA ARG A 199 10.99 2.31 -20.63
C ARG A 199 12.15 3.21 -21.06
N ARG A 200 12.29 4.40 -20.47
CA ARG A 200 13.37 5.37 -20.79
C ARG A 200 14.71 5.03 -20.15
N HIS A 201 14.74 4.09 -19.20
CA HIS A 201 15.93 3.78 -18.41
C HIS A 201 16.24 2.29 -18.44
N LYS A 202 17.54 1.96 -18.38
CA LYS A 202 17.97 0.55 -18.32
C LYS A 202 17.48 -0.09 -17.02
N THR A 203 16.93 -1.30 -17.08
CA THR A 203 16.46 -2.08 -15.93
C THR A 203 17.53 -2.23 -14.84
N THR A 204 18.81 -2.36 -15.22
CA THR A 204 19.94 -2.44 -14.27
C THR A 204 20.10 -1.15 -13.47
N TRP A 205 19.89 0.01 -14.09
CA TRP A 205 19.92 1.31 -13.40
C TRP A 205 18.72 1.45 -12.45
N LEU A 206 17.52 1.10 -12.92
CA LEU A 206 16.30 1.11 -12.10
C LEU A 206 16.43 0.20 -10.90
N HIS A 207 17.03 -0.98 -11.06
CA HIS A 207 17.33 -1.90 -9.97
C HIS A 207 18.26 -1.25 -8.92
N ARG A 208 19.35 -0.60 -9.36
CA ARG A 208 20.26 0.11 -8.45
C ARG A 208 19.57 1.28 -7.76
N PHE A 209 18.84 2.10 -8.50
CA PHE A 209 18.10 3.24 -7.96
C PHE A 209 17.08 2.78 -6.90
N GLY A 210 16.32 1.73 -7.18
CA GLY A 210 15.37 1.15 -6.23
C GLY A 210 16.04 0.61 -4.95
N ASN A 211 17.13 -0.16 -5.12
CA ASN A 211 17.77 -0.84 -3.99
C ASN A 211 18.67 0.08 -3.14
N PHE A 212 19.33 1.08 -3.74
CA PHE A 212 20.33 1.89 -3.02
C PHE A 212 19.85 3.30 -2.67
N ILE A 213 18.75 3.78 -3.25
CA ILE A 213 18.19 5.09 -2.96
C ILE A 213 16.78 4.99 -2.41
N ILE A 214 15.84 4.46 -3.18
CA ILE A 214 14.42 4.49 -2.78
C ILE A 214 14.19 3.64 -1.53
N PHE A 215 14.61 2.37 -1.54
CA PHE A 215 14.34 1.46 -0.43
C PHE A 215 15.09 1.84 0.87
N PRO A 216 16.37 2.24 0.86
CA PRO A 216 17.01 2.74 2.08
C PRO A 216 16.33 3.99 2.66
N THR A 217 15.86 4.92 1.81
CA THR A 217 15.09 6.09 2.26
C THR A 217 13.75 5.69 2.86
N GLU A 218 13.03 4.74 2.23
CA GLU A 218 11.80 4.15 2.75
C GLU A 218 12.04 3.47 4.10
N ALA A 219 13.08 2.64 4.21
CA ALA A 219 13.40 1.91 5.42
C ALA A 219 13.83 2.85 6.56
N ALA A 220 14.69 3.83 6.28
CA ALA A 220 15.15 4.79 7.29
C ALA A 220 14.00 5.63 7.85
N SER A 221 13.14 6.16 6.97
CA SER A 221 11.96 6.93 7.39
C SER A 221 10.96 6.05 8.14
N PHE A 222 10.78 4.79 7.76
CA PHE A 222 9.93 3.86 8.48
C PHE A 222 10.51 3.49 9.86
N CYS A 223 11.82 3.31 9.98
CA CYS A 223 12.47 3.12 11.28
C CYS A 223 12.25 4.32 12.21
N LEU A 224 12.32 5.55 11.68
CA LEU A 224 12.00 6.76 12.43
C LEU A 224 10.52 6.78 12.87
N MET A 225 9.61 6.34 11.99
CA MET A 225 8.19 6.21 12.33
C MET A 225 7.97 5.17 13.45
N LEU A 226 8.61 4.00 13.38
CA LEU A 226 8.51 2.98 14.43
C LEU A 226 9.05 3.48 15.78
N TRP A 227 10.18 4.17 15.75
CA TRP A 227 10.76 4.79 16.93
C TRP A 227 9.82 5.84 17.54
N ARG A 228 9.26 6.72 16.72
CA ARG A 228 8.30 7.76 17.19
C ARG A 228 7.01 7.15 17.73
N ALA A 229 6.44 6.16 17.04
CA ALA A 229 5.22 5.47 17.49
C ALA A 229 5.43 4.74 18.83
N GLY A 230 6.65 4.26 19.09
CA GLY A 230 6.99 3.63 20.37
C GLY A 230 6.19 2.35 20.66
N SER A 231 5.83 1.58 19.63
CA SER A 231 5.10 0.31 19.79
C SER A 231 6.09 -0.88 19.77
N PRO A 232 6.39 -1.52 20.93
CA PRO A 232 7.27 -2.68 20.98
C PRO A 232 6.73 -3.86 20.15
N LEU A 233 5.40 -4.01 20.09
CA LEU A 233 4.78 -5.08 19.31
C LEU A 233 4.99 -4.87 17.80
N ALA A 234 4.97 -3.61 17.32
CA ALA A 234 5.27 -3.32 15.91
C ALA A 234 6.71 -3.74 15.56
N VAL A 235 7.67 -3.45 16.44
CA VAL A 235 9.07 -3.90 16.28
C VAL A 235 9.18 -5.42 16.35
N ALA A 236 8.54 -6.06 17.32
CA ALA A 236 8.53 -7.53 17.44
C ALA A 236 7.94 -8.21 16.19
N LEU A 237 6.82 -7.69 15.66
CA LEU A 237 6.24 -8.22 14.43
C LEU A 237 7.08 -7.90 13.18
N LEU A 238 7.90 -6.86 13.19
CA LEU A 238 8.88 -6.62 12.12
C LEU A 238 9.99 -7.70 12.14
N CYS A 239 10.51 -8.03 13.32
CA CYS A 239 11.48 -9.11 13.47
C CYS A 239 10.86 -10.48 13.07
N PHE A 240 9.62 -10.72 13.48
CA PHE A 240 8.89 -11.94 13.07
C PHE A 240 8.71 -11.99 11.54
N TYR A 241 8.30 -10.90 10.91
CA TYR A 241 8.17 -10.80 9.46
C TYR A 241 9.50 -11.07 8.76
N ALA A 242 10.59 -10.46 9.22
CA ALA A 242 11.91 -10.68 8.64
C ALA A 242 12.35 -12.15 8.73
N LEU A 243 12.13 -12.78 9.90
CA LEU A 243 12.38 -14.21 10.08
C LEU A 243 11.50 -15.06 9.15
N PHE A 244 10.22 -14.72 9.03
CA PHE A 244 9.26 -15.44 8.19
C PHE A 244 9.63 -15.36 6.71
N GLU A 245 10.07 -14.20 6.22
CA GLU A 245 10.57 -14.05 4.84
C GLU A 245 11.89 -14.81 4.62
N ALA A 246 12.80 -14.81 5.59
CA ALA A 246 14.01 -15.60 5.51
C ALA A 246 13.72 -17.12 5.43
N LEU A 247 12.72 -17.60 6.17
CA LEU A 247 12.25 -18.99 6.10
C LEU A 247 11.56 -19.30 4.77
N ARG A 248 10.70 -18.43 4.26
CA ARG A 248 10.08 -18.56 2.93
C ARG A 248 11.14 -18.67 1.85
N LYS A 249 12.16 -17.80 1.87
CA LYS A 249 13.28 -17.87 0.94
C LYS A 249 14.02 -19.19 1.03
N ARG A 250 14.31 -19.67 2.24
CA ARG A 250 15.08 -20.89 2.46
C ARG A 250 14.31 -22.17 2.14
N LEU A 251 13.03 -22.25 2.47
CA LEU A 251 12.22 -23.46 2.35
C LEU A 251 11.51 -23.57 0.99
N TRP A 252 11.10 -22.44 0.42
CA TRP A 252 10.27 -22.43 -0.79
C TRP A 252 10.93 -21.70 -1.97
N GLY A 253 12.16 -21.19 -1.79
CA GLY A 253 12.87 -20.48 -2.86
C GLY A 253 12.23 -19.15 -3.26
N VAL A 254 11.43 -18.52 -2.37
CA VAL A 254 10.78 -17.24 -2.64
C VAL A 254 11.83 -16.17 -2.92
N ASN A 255 11.68 -15.44 -4.02
CA ASN A 255 12.53 -14.31 -4.35
C ASN A 255 12.03 -13.04 -3.63
N LEU A 256 12.85 -12.47 -2.75
CA LEU A 256 12.57 -11.16 -2.18
C LEU A 256 13.00 -10.08 -3.17
N VAL A 257 12.05 -9.27 -3.62
CA VAL A 257 12.29 -8.20 -4.60
C VAL A 257 11.98 -6.83 -4.00
N VAL A 258 12.76 -5.85 -4.39
CA VAL A 258 12.52 -4.44 -4.01
C VAL A 258 11.69 -3.76 -5.09
N VAL A 259 12.15 -3.78 -6.34
CA VAL A 259 11.53 -3.08 -7.48
C VAL A 259 11.35 -4.01 -8.68
N VAL A 260 12.38 -4.76 -9.07
CA VAL A 260 12.37 -5.53 -10.32
C VAL A 260 11.59 -6.83 -10.15
N PRO A 261 10.52 -7.06 -10.91
CA PRO A 261 9.72 -8.29 -10.84
C PRO A 261 10.56 -9.53 -11.18
N LYS A 262 10.27 -10.65 -10.48
CA LYS A 262 10.83 -11.98 -10.72
C LYS A 262 9.74 -13.03 -10.53
N ALA A 263 9.89 -14.20 -11.12
CA ALA A 263 8.97 -15.30 -10.88
C ALA A 263 9.02 -15.74 -9.40
N GLY A 264 7.86 -16.09 -8.82
CA GLY A 264 7.75 -16.58 -7.43
C GLY A 264 8.30 -15.59 -6.40
N TYR A 265 7.92 -14.32 -6.51
CA TYR A 265 8.46 -13.24 -5.68
C TYR A 265 7.50 -12.79 -4.59
N HIS A 266 8.10 -12.23 -3.51
CA HIS A 266 7.45 -11.35 -2.56
C HIS A 266 8.10 -9.97 -2.63
N ILE A 267 7.27 -8.92 -2.60
CA ILE A 267 7.78 -7.54 -2.53
C ILE A 267 8.15 -7.26 -1.07
N LEU A 268 9.42 -6.94 -0.85
CA LEU A 268 9.97 -6.70 0.48
C LEU A 268 9.20 -5.58 1.21
N MET A 269 8.90 -5.79 2.48
CA MET A 269 8.13 -4.92 3.38
C MET A 269 6.63 -4.78 3.08
N GLN A 270 6.14 -5.21 1.92
CA GLN A 270 4.75 -4.99 1.52
C GLN A 270 3.75 -5.67 2.47
N GLU A 271 3.98 -6.94 2.79
CA GLU A 271 3.10 -7.68 3.71
C GLU A 271 3.16 -7.10 5.13
N TYR A 272 4.34 -6.61 5.54
CA TYR A 272 4.48 -5.93 6.83
C TYR A 272 3.61 -4.68 6.91
N TYR A 273 3.67 -3.81 5.91
CA TYR A 273 2.86 -2.59 5.86
C TYR A 273 1.35 -2.84 5.77
N GLN A 274 0.96 -3.93 5.10
CA GLN A 274 -0.45 -4.24 4.84
C GLN A 274 -1.12 -5.06 5.95
N LEU A 275 -0.36 -5.86 6.71
CA LEU A 275 -0.90 -6.79 7.69
C LEU A 275 -0.29 -6.62 9.08
N PHE A 276 1.03 -6.79 9.19
CA PHE A 276 1.66 -6.88 10.52
C PHE A 276 1.68 -5.53 11.25
N PHE A 277 1.98 -4.45 10.56
CA PHE A 277 2.02 -3.12 11.15
C PHE A 277 0.65 -2.63 11.65
N PRO A 278 -0.42 -2.63 10.83
CA PRO A 278 -1.75 -2.26 11.32
C PRO A 278 -2.24 -3.16 12.47
N LEU A 279 -2.02 -4.48 12.38
CA LEU A 279 -2.40 -5.39 13.47
C LEU A 279 -1.59 -5.14 14.75
N ALA A 280 -0.30 -4.86 14.66
CA ALA A 280 0.51 -4.52 15.82
C ALA A 280 -0.02 -3.29 16.56
N LEU A 281 -0.41 -2.25 15.80
CA LEU A 281 -0.96 -1.01 16.36
C LEU A 281 -2.32 -1.25 17.00
N LEU A 282 -3.23 -1.96 16.33
CA LEU A 282 -4.56 -2.28 16.85
C LEU A 282 -4.47 -3.16 18.10
N LEU A 283 -3.62 -4.19 18.12
CA LEU A 283 -3.37 -5.03 19.29
C LEU A 283 -2.75 -4.25 20.44
N SER A 284 -1.76 -3.39 20.15
CA SER A 284 -1.16 -2.52 21.18
C SER A 284 -2.15 -1.51 21.73
N SER A 285 -3.02 -0.96 20.89
CA SER A 285 -4.06 0.00 21.31
C SER A 285 -5.15 -0.70 22.11
N SER A 286 -5.60 -1.89 21.71
CA SER A 286 -6.64 -2.64 22.41
C SER A 286 -6.24 -3.06 23.83
N SER A 287 -4.94 -3.20 24.11
CA SER A 287 -4.45 -3.45 25.47
C SER A 287 -4.65 -2.25 26.41
N ARG A 288 -4.73 -1.02 25.86
CA ARG A 288 -5.00 0.21 26.62
C ARG A 288 -6.48 0.61 26.54
N TYR A 289 -7.09 0.39 25.41
CA TYR A 289 -8.45 0.77 25.07
C TYR A 289 -9.21 -0.45 24.54
N PRO A 290 -9.92 -1.20 25.39
CA PRO A 290 -10.61 -2.44 25.00
C PRO A 290 -11.58 -2.29 23.82
N SER A 291 -12.18 -1.11 23.64
CA SER A 291 -13.05 -0.79 22.49
C SER A 291 -12.35 -0.94 21.14
N ASP A 292 -11.03 -0.78 21.09
CA ASP A 292 -10.25 -0.90 19.85
C ASP A 292 -10.14 -2.35 19.35
N ALA A 293 -10.46 -3.34 20.21
CA ALA A 293 -10.48 -4.75 19.79
C ALA A 293 -11.45 -5.03 18.64
N LEU A 294 -12.57 -4.30 18.57
CA LEU A 294 -13.52 -4.42 17.46
C LEU A 294 -12.92 -4.01 16.11
N LEU A 295 -11.97 -3.07 16.13
CA LEU A 295 -11.31 -2.61 14.92
C LEU A 295 -10.36 -3.66 14.33
N ILE A 296 -9.88 -4.62 15.12
CA ILE A 296 -9.09 -5.75 14.62
C ILE A 296 -9.97 -6.61 13.69
N ALA A 297 -11.17 -6.94 14.14
CA ALA A 297 -12.13 -7.71 13.34
C ALA A 297 -12.55 -6.92 12.08
N ALA A 298 -12.84 -5.63 12.22
CA ALA A 298 -13.19 -4.75 11.10
C ALA A 298 -12.05 -4.65 10.07
N HIS A 299 -10.81 -4.48 10.53
CA HIS A 299 -9.63 -4.42 9.65
C HIS A 299 -9.42 -5.72 8.88
N LEU A 300 -9.49 -6.86 9.56
CA LEU A 300 -9.37 -8.19 8.93
C LEU A 300 -10.50 -8.48 7.96
N PHE A 301 -11.71 -8.00 8.23
CA PHE A 301 -12.85 -8.12 7.33
C PHE A 301 -12.69 -7.25 6.07
N LEU A 302 -12.18 -6.03 6.22
CA LEU A 302 -11.92 -5.12 5.09
C LEU A 302 -10.73 -5.58 4.21
N PHE A 303 -9.72 -6.22 4.81
CA PHE A 303 -8.47 -6.62 4.15
C PHE A 303 -8.12 -8.10 4.39
N PRO A 304 -8.97 -9.04 3.93
CA PRO A 304 -8.82 -10.46 4.29
C PRO A 304 -7.70 -11.19 3.56
N ARG A 305 -7.32 -10.75 2.35
CA ARG A 305 -6.44 -11.53 1.45
C ARG A 305 -5.07 -11.79 2.04
N ARG A 306 -4.41 -10.73 2.58
CA ARG A 306 -3.07 -10.86 3.17
C ARG A 306 -3.09 -11.71 4.44
N ALA A 307 -4.11 -11.53 5.28
CA ALA A 307 -4.29 -12.36 6.47
C ALA A 307 -4.50 -13.83 6.12
N LEU A 308 -5.36 -14.12 5.13
CA LEU A 308 -5.61 -15.48 4.66
C LEU A 308 -4.37 -16.10 4.02
N GLN A 309 -3.58 -15.33 3.26
CA GLN A 309 -2.34 -15.81 2.68
C GLN A 309 -1.30 -16.13 3.77
N ALA A 310 -1.08 -15.23 4.72
CA ALA A 310 -0.17 -15.45 5.84
C ALA A 310 -0.56 -16.67 6.67
N LEU A 311 -1.86 -16.89 6.90
CA LEU A 311 -2.37 -18.09 7.59
C LEU A 311 -2.12 -19.37 6.79
N LYS A 312 -2.27 -19.35 5.46
CA LYS A 312 -1.95 -20.51 4.60
C LYS A 312 -0.46 -20.83 4.68
N ASP A 313 0.39 -19.83 4.56
CA ASP A 313 1.84 -20.01 4.62
C ASP A 313 2.28 -20.54 5.99
N LEU A 314 1.68 -20.02 7.08
CA LEU A 314 1.95 -20.50 8.44
C LEU A 314 1.53 -21.97 8.62
N LYS A 315 0.38 -22.38 8.08
CA LYS A 315 -0.05 -23.79 8.12
C LYS A 315 0.95 -24.71 7.41
N VAL A 316 1.42 -24.31 6.22
CA VAL A 316 2.42 -25.07 5.46
C VAL A 316 3.74 -25.16 6.25
N PHE A 317 4.14 -24.05 6.87
CA PHE A 317 5.34 -24.01 7.71
C PHE A 317 5.25 -24.95 8.92
N VAL A 318 4.14 -24.91 9.66
CA VAL A 318 3.89 -25.83 10.79
C VAL A 318 3.91 -27.29 10.34
N TYR A 319 3.31 -27.59 9.19
CA TYR A 319 3.34 -28.94 8.62
C TYR A 319 4.77 -29.39 8.27
N ALA A 320 5.55 -28.52 7.62
CA ALA A 320 6.95 -28.78 7.27
C ALA A 320 7.80 -29.05 8.53
N LEU A 321 7.61 -28.25 9.59
CA LEU A 321 8.27 -28.46 10.88
C LEU A 321 7.92 -29.82 11.49
N LYS A 322 6.63 -30.21 11.49
CA LYS A 322 6.20 -31.51 12.00
C LYS A 322 6.89 -32.66 11.24
N VAL A 323 6.93 -32.59 9.89
CA VAL A 323 7.61 -33.61 9.06
C VAL A 323 9.11 -33.70 9.39
N ILE A 324 9.79 -32.57 9.53
CA ILE A 324 11.22 -32.54 9.89
C ILE A 324 11.44 -33.16 11.27
N MET A 325 10.65 -32.78 12.28
CA MET A 325 10.76 -33.31 13.64
C MET A 325 10.51 -34.82 13.68
N THR A 326 9.53 -35.31 12.93
CA THR A 326 9.24 -36.77 12.85
C THR A 326 10.42 -37.52 12.22
N ARG A 327 11.02 -37.00 11.15
CA ARG A 327 12.21 -37.58 10.54
C ARG A 327 13.42 -37.57 11.46
N MET A 328 13.62 -36.54 12.26
CA MET A 328 14.72 -36.46 13.23
C MET A 328 14.53 -37.46 14.38
N ARG A 329 13.28 -37.64 14.85
CA ARG A 329 12.95 -38.65 15.87
C ARG A 329 13.17 -40.06 15.33
N GLY A 330 12.74 -40.37 14.12
CA GLY A 330 12.95 -41.66 13.46
C GLY A 330 14.45 -42.01 13.32
N ARG A 331 15.28 -41.04 12.94
CA ARG A 331 16.74 -41.23 12.85
C ARG A 331 17.41 -41.45 14.18
N ARG A 332 16.92 -40.88 15.28
CA ARG A 332 17.45 -41.13 16.64
C ARG A 332 17.14 -42.55 17.16
N LEU A 333 16.01 -43.11 16.73
CA LEU A 333 15.59 -44.47 17.10
C LEU A 333 16.31 -45.55 16.28
N SER A 334 16.83 -45.21 15.09
CA SER A 334 17.55 -46.11 14.18
C SER A 334 19.06 -46.05 14.31
N ALA A 335 19.61 -45.19 15.21
CA ALA A 335 21.04 -45.20 15.49
C ALA A 335 21.41 -46.48 16.26
N PRO A 336 22.36 -47.32 15.76
CA PRO A 336 22.76 -48.53 16.47
C PRO A 336 23.32 -48.14 17.83
N LYS A 337 22.80 -48.80 18.91
CA LYS A 337 23.43 -48.76 20.24
C LYS A 337 24.87 -49.25 20.04
N LYS A 338 25.85 -48.38 20.18
CA LYS A 338 27.24 -48.82 20.30
C LYS A 338 27.35 -49.70 21.55
N LEU A 339 27.56 -50.98 21.32
CA LEU A 339 28.01 -51.93 22.30
C LEU A 339 29.44 -51.61 22.73
#